data_0b7e24f4eb7d845073ff6eae4401e29a
#
_entry.id   0b7e24f4eb7d845073ff6eae4401e29a
#
_cell.length_a   1.000
_cell.length_b   1.000
_cell.length_c   1.000
_cell.angle_alpha   90.00
_cell.angle_beta   90.00
_cell.angle_gamma   90.00
#
_symmetry.space_group_name_H-M   'P 1'
#
loop_
_entity.id
_entity.type
_entity.pdbx_description
1 polymer ?
#
loop_
_entity_poly.entity_id
_entity_poly.type
_entity_poly.pdbx_seq_one_letter_code
_entity_poly.pdbx_strand_id
1 'polypeptide(L)'
;MTEELIDEGIENYEKSARFSGAEKIALRYSEWMATAPEKIDAAFYEELKKHYSVVEIVELGSYIGFNVGYHTFFGTLDFYPMFTPDGRLVSQEESRRVYGDRPISHVEGAVQRAASDSEAE
;
A
#
# COMPACT_ATOMS: atom_id res chain seq x y z
N MET A 1 12.05 -12.74 5.91
CA MET A 1 11.48 -11.45 6.38
C MET A 1 10.47 -11.79 7.46
N THR A 2 10.56 -11.18 8.64
CA THR A 2 9.64 -11.42 9.76
C THR A 2 8.51 -10.39 9.75
N GLU A 3 7.34 -10.74 10.31
CA GLU A 3 6.21 -9.80 10.46
C GLU A 3 6.62 -8.54 11.21
N GLU A 4 7.37 -8.69 12.29
CA GLU A 4 7.92 -7.57 13.07
C GLU A 4 8.75 -6.60 12.23
N LEU A 5 9.55 -7.08 11.28
CA LEU A 5 10.33 -6.22 10.38
C LEU A 5 9.45 -5.51 9.36
N ILE A 6 8.37 -6.15 8.92
CA ILE A 6 7.38 -5.56 8.02
C ILE A 6 6.64 -4.43 8.73
N ASP A 7 6.14 -4.68 9.94
CA ASP A 7 5.44 -3.67 10.75
C ASP A 7 6.33 -2.48 11.06
N GLU A 8 7.59 -2.71 11.42
CA GLU A 8 8.57 -1.65 11.65
C GLU A 8 8.87 -0.85 10.39
N GLY A 9 8.89 -1.51 9.22
CA GLY A 9 9.05 -0.86 7.92
C GLY A 9 7.86 0.00 7.52
N ILE A 10 6.67 -0.33 7.99
CA ILE A 10 5.45 0.44 7.72
C ILE A 10 5.33 1.63 8.69
N GLU A 11 5.53 1.40 9.99
CA GLU A 11 5.17 2.36 11.03
C GLU A 11 6.34 3.24 11.51
N ASN A 12 7.57 2.75 11.43
CA ASN A 12 8.70 3.39 12.11
C ASN A 12 10.05 3.31 11.36
N TYR A 13 10.04 3.13 10.06
CA TYR A 13 11.27 2.93 9.26
C TYR A 13 12.28 4.06 9.42
N GLU A 14 11.84 5.30 9.55
CA GLU A 14 12.72 6.48 9.66
C GLU A 14 13.63 6.41 10.90
N LYS A 15 13.12 5.94 12.01
CA LYS A 15 13.82 5.87 13.30
C LYS A 15 14.50 4.52 13.52
N SER A 16 14.14 3.50 12.74
CA SER A 16 14.68 2.16 12.92
C SER A 16 16.17 2.09 12.56
N ALA A 17 16.94 1.43 13.38
CA ALA A 17 18.34 1.10 13.10
C ALA A 17 18.48 -0.15 12.19
N ARG A 18 17.39 -0.84 11.90
CA ARG A 18 17.34 -2.08 11.09
C ARG A 18 17.39 -1.80 9.58
N PHE A 19 17.08 -0.57 9.17
CA PHE A 19 17.08 -0.15 7.77
C PHE A 19 18.28 0.75 7.45
N SER A 20 18.91 0.49 6.31
CA SER A 20 19.95 1.35 5.75
C SER A 20 19.39 2.68 5.23
N GLY A 21 20.26 3.65 4.97
CA GLY A 21 19.84 4.91 4.35
C GLY A 21 19.16 4.72 2.99
N ALA A 22 19.64 3.78 2.18
CA ALA A 22 19.04 3.43 0.91
C ALA A 22 17.63 2.84 1.07
N GLU A 23 17.45 1.92 2.02
CA GLU A 23 16.14 1.34 2.31
C GLU A 23 15.15 2.37 2.84
N LYS A 24 15.60 3.24 3.74
CA LYS A 24 14.76 4.32 4.29
C LYS A 24 14.25 5.27 3.22
N ILE A 25 15.10 5.71 2.29
CA ILE A 25 14.67 6.63 1.24
C ILE A 25 13.75 5.95 0.23
N ALA A 26 13.93 4.65 -0.03
CA ALA A 26 13.02 3.87 -0.86
C ALA A 26 11.64 3.72 -0.20
N LEU A 27 11.58 3.46 1.10
CA LEU A 27 10.33 3.40 1.86
C LEU A 27 9.64 4.77 1.90
N ARG A 28 10.38 5.85 2.10
CA ARG A 28 9.86 7.22 2.02
C ARG A 28 9.31 7.54 0.64
N TYR A 29 9.98 7.12 -0.42
CA TYR A 29 9.51 7.29 -1.78
C TYR A 29 8.17 6.60 -2.01
N SER A 30 8.01 5.38 -1.49
CA SER A 30 6.77 4.63 -1.54
C SER A 30 5.65 5.30 -0.75
N GLU A 31 5.92 5.72 0.48
CA GLU A 31 4.97 6.42 1.34
C GLU A 31 4.49 7.72 0.71
N TRP A 32 5.40 8.55 0.25
CA TRP A 32 5.05 9.83 -0.36
C TRP A 32 4.33 9.68 -1.70
N MET A 33 4.69 8.70 -2.51
CA MET A 33 3.96 8.44 -3.75
C MET A 33 2.50 8.06 -3.48
N ALA A 34 2.24 7.35 -2.40
CA ALA A 34 0.89 6.95 -2.01
C ALA A 34 0.10 8.04 -1.27
N THR A 35 0.77 8.89 -0.48
CA THR A 35 0.10 9.78 0.48
C THR A 35 0.35 11.27 0.27
N ALA A 36 1.49 11.64 -0.31
CA ALA A 36 1.93 13.03 -0.42
C ALA A 36 2.86 13.23 -1.64
N PRO A 37 2.40 12.96 -2.88
CA PRO A 37 3.26 13.03 -4.06
C PRO A 37 3.85 14.42 -4.31
N GLU A 38 3.25 15.48 -3.80
CA GLU A 38 3.76 16.85 -3.87
C GLU A 38 5.09 17.05 -3.13
N LYS A 39 5.46 16.15 -2.24
CA LYS A 39 6.77 16.17 -1.55
C LYS A 39 7.91 15.60 -2.38
N ILE A 40 7.58 14.87 -3.45
CA ILE A 40 8.57 14.28 -4.36
C ILE A 40 8.99 15.33 -5.38
N ASP A 41 9.94 16.15 -5.01
CA ASP A 41 10.47 17.24 -5.81
C ASP A 41 11.90 16.97 -6.34
N ALA A 42 12.50 17.94 -7.00
CA ALA A 42 13.85 17.82 -7.52
C ALA A 42 14.88 17.54 -6.42
N ALA A 43 14.73 18.13 -5.24
CA ALA A 43 15.63 17.92 -4.11
C ALA A 43 15.53 16.48 -3.60
N PHE A 44 14.34 15.90 -3.56
CA PHE A 44 14.13 14.51 -3.20
C PHE A 44 14.80 13.55 -4.19
N TYR A 45 14.71 13.81 -5.49
CA TYR A 45 15.41 13.02 -6.51
C TYR A 45 16.93 13.12 -6.39
N GLU A 46 17.47 14.25 -6.00
CA GLU A 46 18.91 14.37 -5.72
C GLU A 46 19.34 13.51 -4.52
N GLU A 47 18.49 13.39 -3.49
CA GLU A 47 18.74 12.46 -2.37
C GLU A 47 18.66 10.98 -2.82
N LEU A 48 17.69 10.62 -3.65
CA LEU A 48 17.57 9.27 -4.22
C LEU A 48 18.83 8.90 -5.02
N LYS A 49 19.37 9.82 -5.81
CA LYS A 49 20.57 9.61 -6.63
C LYS A 49 21.84 9.34 -5.82
N LYS A 50 21.86 9.68 -4.55
CA LYS A 50 22.98 9.31 -3.63
C LYS A 50 23.02 7.81 -3.35
N HIS A 51 21.92 7.11 -3.53
CA HIS A 51 21.76 5.68 -3.21
C HIS A 51 21.48 4.81 -4.44
N TYR A 52 20.89 5.37 -5.48
CA TYR A 52 20.41 4.65 -6.65
C TYR A 52 20.81 5.35 -7.94
N SER A 53 21.12 4.57 -8.97
CA SER A 53 21.28 5.08 -10.34
C SER A 53 19.94 5.57 -10.91
N VAL A 54 20.01 6.35 -11.99
CA VAL A 54 18.78 6.83 -12.68
C VAL A 54 17.94 5.66 -13.17
N VAL A 55 18.56 4.59 -13.67
CA VAL A 55 17.84 3.38 -14.11
C VAL A 55 17.12 2.72 -12.95
N GLU A 56 17.81 2.54 -11.82
CA GLU A 56 17.22 1.97 -10.61
C GLU A 56 16.07 2.82 -10.07
N ILE A 57 16.18 4.15 -10.14
CA ILE A 57 15.10 5.07 -9.73
C ILE A 57 13.88 4.91 -10.64
N VAL A 58 14.07 4.77 -11.96
CA VAL A 58 12.97 4.52 -12.90
C VAL A 58 12.30 3.18 -12.63
N GLU A 59 13.07 2.13 -12.39
CA GLU A 59 12.54 0.81 -12.03
C GLU A 59 11.76 0.85 -10.71
N LEU A 60 12.34 1.43 -9.67
CA LEU A 60 11.73 1.56 -8.35
C LEU A 60 10.43 2.41 -8.43
N GLY A 61 10.50 3.57 -9.06
CA GLY A 61 9.35 4.45 -9.22
C GLY A 61 8.22 3.83 -10.03
N SER A 62 8.54 3.10 -11.09
CA SER A 62 7.56 2.37 -11.90
C SER A 62 6.90 1.25 -11.11
N TYR A 63 7.67 0.49 -10.34
CA TYR A 63 7.15 -0.56 -9.47
C TYR A 63 6.22 0.00 -8.39
N ILE A 64 6.65 1.05 -7.69
CA ILE A 64 5.83 1.71 -6.67
C ILE A 64 4.55 2.26 -7.29
N GLY A 65 4.65 3.00 -8.39
CA GLY A 65 3.50 3.61 -9.07
C GLY A 65 2.48 2.56 -9.54
N PHE A 66 2.95 1.46 -10.08
CA PHE A 66 2.11 0.32 -10.47
C PHE A 66 1.35 -0.24 -9.25
N ASN A 67 2.04 -0.49 -8.15
CA ASN A 67 1.41 -1.02 -6.94
C ASN A 67 0.42 -0.03 -6.32
N VAL A 68 0.79 1.24 -6.19
CA VAL A 68 -0.12 2.29 -5.68
C VAL A 68 -1.37 2.40 -6.54
N GLY A 69 -1.21 2.44 -7.88
CA GLY A 69 -2.34 2.51 -8.79
C GLY A 69 -3.25 1.29 -8.71
N TYR A 70 -2.68 0.08 -8.65
CA TYR A 70 -3.45 -1.15 -8.49
C TYR A 70 -4.18 -1.23 -7.17
N HIS A 71 -3.54 -0.88 -6.06
CA HIS A 71 -4.20 -0.86 -4.76
C HIS A 71 -5.34 0.17 -4.72
N THR A 72 -5.16 1.33 -5.34
CA THR A 72 -6.23 2.32 -5.48
C THR A 72 -7.38 1.77 -6.32
N PHE A 73 -7.09 1.14 -7.45
CA PHE A 73 -8.09 0.51 -8.31
C PHE A 73 -8.87 -0.59 -7.58
N PHE A 74 -8.17 -1.53 -6.96
CA PHE A 74 -8.81 -2.60 -6.19
C PHE A 74 -9.63 -2.05 -5.00
N GLY A 75 -9.18 -0.96 -4.37
CA GLY A 75 -9.93 -0.28 -3.32
C GLY A 75 -11.26 0.31 -3.77
N THR A 76 -11.49 0.49 -5.09
CA THR A 76 -12.76 0.93 -5.65
C THR A 76 -13.73 -0.22 -5.93
N LEU A 77 -13.28 -1.46 -5.81
CA LEU A 77 -14.05 -2.66 -6.07
C LEU A 77 -14.55 -3.29 -4.78
N ASP A 78 -15.76 -3.82 -4.81
CA ASP A 78 -16.32 -4.60 -3.70
C ASP A 78 -15.85 -6.05 -3.81
N PHE A 79 -14.74 -6.38 -3.17
CA PHE A 79 -14.22 -7.74 -3.14
C PHE A 79 -13.73 -8.14 -1.75
N TYR A 80 -13.63 -9.44 -1.55
CA TYR A 80 -13.13 -10.06 -0.34
C TYR A 80 -11.73 -10.63 -0.56
N PRO A 81 -10.93 -10.83 0.50
CA PRO A 81 -9.64 -11.49 0.38
C PRO A 81 -9.75 -12.84 -0.33
N MET A 82 -8.78 -13.15 -1.17
CA MET A 82 -8.73 -14.44 -1.87
C MET A 82 -8.32 -15.61 -0.96
N PHE A 83 -7.79 -15.29 0.23
CA PHE A 83 -7.29 -16.27 1.17
C PHE A 83 -7.97 -16.12 2.53
N THR A 84 -8.23 -17.23 3.16
CA THR A 84 -8.63 -17.29 4.57
C THR A 84 -7.46 -16.90 5.48
N PRO A 85 -7.70 -16.58 6.78
CA PRO A 85 -6.61 -16.25 7.71
C PRO A 85 -5.54 -17.35 7.85
N ASP A 86 -5.90 -18.61 7.59
CA ASP A 86 -4.99 -19.76 7.57
C ASP A 86 -4.29 -19.99 6.22
N GLY A 87 -4.51 -19.09 5.24
CA GLY A 87 -3.83 -19.08 3.94
C GLY A 87 -4.43 -19.97 2.86
N ARG A 88 -5.66 -20.48 3.05
CA ARG A 88 -6.36 -21.31 2.05
C ARG A 88 -7.06 -20.41 1.01
N LEU A 89 -6.83 -20.68 -0.26
CA LEU A 89 -7.51 -20.00 -1.37
C LEU A 89 -9.01 -20.32 -1.36
N VAL A 90 -9.85 -19.30 -1.47
CA VAL A 90 -11.32 -19.42 -1.43
C VAL A 90 -12.00 -18.58 -2.49
N SER A 91 -13.25 -18.94 -2.81
CA SER A 91 -14.12 -18.11 -3.64
C SER A 91 -14.55 -16.83 -2.92
N GLN A 92 -15.02 -15.83 -3.66
CA GLN A 92 -15.55 -14.59 -3.07
C GLN A 92 -16.75 -14.86 -2.16
N GLU A 93 -17.61 -15.81 -2.50
CA GLU A 93 -18.75 -16.21 -1.67
C GLU A 93 -18.31 -16.83 -0.35
N GLU A 94 -17.33 -17.74 -0.39
CA GLU A 94 -16.78 -18.35 0.83
C GLU A 94 -16.02 -17.32 1.67
N SER A 95 -15.24 -16.45 1.06
CA SER A 95 -14.53 -15.37 1.74
C SER A 95 -15.50 -14.42 2.45
N ARG A 96 -16.61 -14.07 1.82
CA ARG A 96 -17.68 -13.28 2.43
C ARG A 96 -18.20 -13.93 3.72
N ARG A 97 -18.35 -15.24 3.74
CA ARG A 97 -18.80 -15.97 4.94
C ARG A 97 -17.76 -15.92 6.06
N VAL A 98 -16.47 -15.91 5.71
CA VAL A 98 -15.36 -15.83 6.66
C VAL A 98 -15.19 -14.43 7.24
N TYR A 99 -15.23 -13.40 6.40
CA TYR A 99 -14.90 -12.02 6.78
C TYR A 99 -16.13 -11.15 7.07
N GLY A 100 -17.34 -11.66 6.85
CA GLY A 100 -18.59 -10.94 7.07
C GLY A 100 -19.13 -10.26 5.82
N ASP A 101 -20.21 -9.49 5.98
CA ASP A 101 -20.97 -8.91 4.87
C ASP A 101 -20.37 -7.63 4.28
N ARG A 102 -19.29 -7.11 4.84
CA ARG A 102 -18.63 -5.90 4.35
C ARG A 102 -17.42 -6.27 3.51
N PRO A 103 -17.37 -5.85 2.22
CA PRO A 103 -16.17 -6.03 1.43
C PRO A 103 -15.00 -5.27 2.04
N ILE A 104 -13.80 -5.82 1.88
CA ILE A 104 -12.58 -5.15 2.32
C ILE A 104 -12.12 -4.23 1.19
N SER A 105 -12.09 -2.93 1.48
CA SER A 105 -11.60 -1.91 0.57
C SER A 105 -10.34 -1.25 1.15
N HIS A 106 -9.37 -1.00 0.28
CA HIS A 106 -8.17 -0.25 0.63
C HIS A 106 -8.38 1.27 0.56
N VAL A 107 -9.48 1.73 -0.02
CA VAL A 107 -9.84 3.14 -0.09
C VAL A 107 -10.67 3.52 1.13
N GLU A 108 -10.10 4.36 1.99
CA GLU A 108 -10.80 4.86 3.16
C GLU A 108 -12.11 5.55 2.78
N GLY A 109 -13.16 5.22 3.50
CA GLY A 109 -14.49 5.79 3.28
C GLY A 109 -15.32 5.13 2.16
N ALA A 110 -14.77 4.22 1.36
CA ALA A 110 -15.54 3.55 0.31
C ALA A 110 -16.71 2.73 0.88
N VAL A 111 -16.46 1.97 1.94
CA VAL A 111 -17.50 1.18 2.63
C VAL A 111 -18.54 2.09 3.31
N GLN A 112 -18.11 3.23 3.85
CA GLN A 112 -19.00 4.19 4.50
C GLN A 112 -19.95 4.85 3.50
N ARG A 113 -19.45 5.19 2.30
CA ARG A 113 -20.29 5.72 1.21
C ARG A 113 -21.37 4.73 0.78
N ALA A 114 -20.99 3.48 0.58
CA ALA A 114 -21.94 2.42 0.22
C ALA A 114 -23.02 2.23 1.30
N ALA A 115 -22.69 2.33 2.59
CA ALA A 115 -23.64 2.25 3.69
C ALA A 115 -24.60 3.45 3.71
N SER A 116 -24.13 4.68 3.47
CA SER A 116 -24.96 5.88 3.44
C SER A 116 -25.93 5.89 2.27
N ASP A 117 -25.52 5.37 1.11
CA ASP A 117 -26.40 5.26 -0.08
C ASP A 117 -27.52 4.24 0.13
N SER A 118 -27.28 3.17 0.88
CA SER A 118 -28.29 2.18 1.23
C SER A 118 -29.32 2.67 2.25
N GLU A 119 -28.96 3.62 3.10
CA GLU A 119 -29.89 4.25 4.08
C GLU A 119 -30.72 5.38 3.44
N ALA A 120 -30.32 5.91 2.30
CA ALA A 120 -31.01 6.96 1.57
C ALA A 120 -32.12 6.44 0.62
N GLU A 121 -32.17 5.14 0.33
CA GLU A 121 -33.23 4.46 -0.41
C GLU A 121 -34.34 3.96 0.53
#